data_37021a5cfdc3b172388a9b507d28527b
#
_entry.id   37021a5cfdc3b172388a9b507d28527b
#
_cell.length_a   1.000
_cell.length_b   1.000
_cell.length_c   1.000
_cell.angle_alpha   90.00
_cell.angle_beta   90.00
_cell.angle_gamma   90.00
#
_symmetry.space_group_name_H-M   'P 1'
#
loop_
_entity.id
_entity.type
_entity.pdbx_description
1 polymer ?
#
loop_
_entity_poly.entity_id
_entity_poly.type
_entity_poly.pdbx_seq_one_letter_code
_entity_poly.pdbx_strand_id
1 'polypeptide(L)'
;ENLTTRILHPVYRTGIPQFWADWSVAPQIKFDIVWGWDRFADGGVKDNAEDNTSAGHNVEFAWLLWRALGVMATDWEPYRSLFKTQLDHTLANGIDPEFGGVYVEGPHSGGVSDMEKEFWQQVEVMVGMLEGYLRFGDEAYLNAYTNVHEFLFSKGINEATGELWPLLTREGEPIWTHTSHSWKVNYHSVRGMIQCASRLGKILRLHEDTLAI
;
A
#
# COMPACT_ATOMS: atom_id res chain seq x y z
N GLU A 1 -11.38 -15.76 8.03
CA GLU A 1 -12.25 -15.00 8.96
C GLU A 1 -11.47 -14.31 10.08
N ASN A 2 -10.54 -15.01 10.73
CA ASN A 2 -9.77 -14.43 11.85
C ASN A 2 -8.88 -13.24 11.45
N LEU A 3 -8.26 -13.26 10.27
CA LEU A 3 -7.41 -12.16 9.80
C LEU A 3 -8.23 -10.89 9.57
N THR A 4 -9.39 -10.99 8.95
CA THR A 4 -10.23 -9.85 8.61
C THR A 4 -10.94 -9.22 9.83
N THR A 5 -11.12 -10.00 10.90
CA THR A 5 -11.82 -9.52 12.11
C THR A 5 -10.88 -9.04 13.20
N ARG A 6 -9.60 -9.45 13.17
CA ARG A 6 -8.65 -9.16 14.25
C ARG A 6 -7.55 -8.16 13.86
N ILE A 7 -7.25 -8.04 12.57
CA ILE A 7 -6.17 -7.15 12.10
C ILE A 7 -6.71 -5.79 11.69
N LEU A 8 -7.93 -5.74 11.16
CA LEU A 8 -8.50 -4.49 10.64
C LEU A 8 -9.15 -3.66 11.74
N HIS A 9 -9.04 -2.35 11.60
CA HIS A 9 -9.76 -1.43 12.47
C HIS A 9 -11.27 -1.71 12.44
N PRO A 10 -11.93 -1.86 13.59
CA PRO A 10 -13.31 -2.37 13.64
C PRO A 10 -14.34 -1.49 12.93
N VAL A 11 -14.11 -0.18 12.88
CA VAL A 11 -15.02 0.80 12.26
C VAL A 11 -14.61 1.08 10.82
N TYR A 12 -13.36 1.50 10.61
CA TYR A 12 -12.89 1.96 9.29
C TYR A 12 -12.44 0.83 8.37
N ARG A 13 -12.24 -0.38 8.90
CA ARG A 13 -11.83 -1.58 8.14
C ARG A 13 -10.50 -1.43 7.41
N THR A 14 -9.75 -0.41 7.77
CA THR A 14 -8.38 -0.21 7.33
C THR A 14 -7.43 -1.00 8.24
N GLY A 15 -6.32 -1.47 7.70
CA GLY A 15 -5.36 -2.26 8.45
C GLY A 15 -4.15 -1.44 8.85
N ILE A 16 -3.85 -1.42 10.13
CA ILE A 16 -2.47 -1.52 10.54
C ILE A 16 -2.31 -2.93 11.04
N PRO A 17 -1.22 -3.63 10.71
CA PRO A 17 -0.91 -4.88 11.37
C PRO A 17 -0.73 -4.58 12.86
N GLN A 18 -1.78 -4.72 13.63
CA GLN A 18 -1.66 -4.80 15.07
C GLN A 18 -1.08 -6.18 15.37
N PHE A 19 0.17 -6.22 15.77
CA PHE A 19 0.79 -7.47 16.17
C PHE A 19 0.28 -7.86 17.55
N TRP A 20 -0.34 -9.01 17.62
CA TRP A 20 -0.83 -9.60 18.85
C TRP A 20 0.22 -10.53 19.41
N ALA A 21 0.47 -10.46 20.71
CA ALA A 21 1.42 -11.33 21.39
C ALA A 21 0.97 -12.79 21.37
N ASP A 22 -0.32 -13.01 21.43
CA ASP A 22 -0.94 -14.33 21.45
C ASP A 22 -2.28 -14.30 20.71
N TRP A 23 -2.37 -15.02 19.63
CA TRP A 23 -3.58 -15.15 18.81
C TRP A 23 -4.71 -15.95 19.47
N SER A 24 -4.42 -16.70 20.52
CA SER A 24 -5.42 -17.43 21.31
C SER A 24 -6.16 -16.52 22.28
N VAL A 25 -5.58 -15.39 22.63
CA VAL A 25 -6.16 -14.40 23.52
C VAL A 25 -6.92 -13.37 22.68
N ALA A 26 -8.03 -12.93 23.20
CA ALA A 26 -8.81 -11.89 22.55
C ALA A 26 -7.97 -10.65 22.22
N PRO A 27 -8.37 -9.86 21.22
CA PRO A 27 -7.61 -8.73 20.69
C PRO A 27 -7.35 -7.56 21.66
N GLN A 28 -7.36 -7.81 22.96
CA GLN A 28 -6.96 -6.83 23.97
C GLN A 28 -5.44 -6.79 24.20
N ILE A 29 -4.72 -7.86 23.81
CA ILE A 29 -3.27 -7.90 23.95
C ILE A 29 -2.66 -7.50 22.60
N LYS A 30 -2.19 -6.29 22.52
CA LYS A 30 -1.36 -5.80 21.42
C LYS A 30 0.05 -5.52 21.93
N PHE A 31 1.03 -5.67 21.07
CA PHE A 31 2.35 -5.13 21.38
C PHE A 31 2.30 -3.61 21.35
N ASP A 32 2.80 -3.01 22.39
CA ASP A 32 3.08 -1.58 22.42
C ASP A 32 4.40 -1.31 21.69
N ILE A 33 4.35 -1.48 20.37
CA ILE A 33 5.51 -1.29 19.50
C ILE A 33 5.33 0.00 18.75
N VAL A 34 6.27 0.90 18.94
CA VAL A 34 6.44 2.07 18.08
C VAL A 34 7.38 1.69 16.95
N TRP A 35 6.83 1.62 15.75
CA TRP A 35 7.58 1.25 14.55
C TRP A 35 8.57 2.34 14.12
N GLY A 36 9.49 2.01 13.24
CA GLY A 36 10.44 2.97 12.70
C GLY A 36 9.79 4.16 12.00
N TRP A 37 8.68 3.91 11.31
CA TRP A 37 7.88 4.94 10.65
C TRP A 37 7.02 5.79 11.60
N ASP A 38 6.76 5.33 12.83
CA ASP A 38 6.12 6.11 13.89
C ASP A 38 7.11 7.02 14.64
N ARG A 39 8.33 7.14 14.12
CA ARG A 39 9.38 7.96 14.69
C ARG A 39 9.84 9.03 13.71
N PHE A 40 10.14 10.20 14.25
CA PHE A 40 10.89 11.20 13.52
C PHE A 40 12.35 10.77 13.34
N ALA A 41 13.05 11.42 12.41
CA ALA A 41 14.47 11.14 12.15
C ALA A 41 15.39 11.31 13.38
N ASP A 42 15.00 12.14 14.32
CA ASP A 42 15.69 12.35 15.61
C ASP A 42 15.38 11.27 16.67
N GLY A 43 14.52 10.30 16.33
CA GLY A 43 14.08 9.23 17.21
C GLY A 43 12.88 9.57 18.09
N GLY A 44 12.31 10.78 17.98
CA GLY A 44 11.04 11.13 18.61
C GLY A 44 9.88 10.30 18.08
N VAL A 45 8.84 10.10 18.90
CA VAL A 45 7.62 9.38 18.52
C VAL A 45 6.64 10.36 17.90
N LYS A 46 6.03 9.98 16.76
CA LYS A 46 4.99 10.79 16.11
C LYS A 46 3.71 10.78 16.92
N ASP A 47 3.02 11.91 16.96
CA ASP A 47 1.72 12.03 17.59
C ASP A 47 0.70 11.14 16.84
N ASN A 48 -0.21 10.52 17.59
CA ASN A 48 -1.26 9.62 17.05
C ASN A 48 -0.76 8.35 16.35
N ALA A 49 0.48 7.92 16.61
CA ALA A 49 1.03 6.68 16.04
C ALA A 49 0.10 5.46 16.22
N GLU A 50 -0.69 5.42 17.28
CA GLU A 50 -1.64 4.33 17.57
C GLU A 50 -2.91 4.35 16.71
N ASP A 51 -3.31 5.52 16.18
CA ASP A 51 -4.53 5.68 15.36
C ASP A 51 -4.22 5.73 13.85
N ASN A 52 -2.97 5.60 13.46
CA ASN A 52 -2.57 5.70 12.08
C ASN A 52 -2.73 4.39 11.30
N THR A 53 -3.01 4.54 10.02
CA THR A 53 -2.97 3.46 9.04
C THR A 53 -2.06 3.84 7.88
N SER A 54 -1.43 2.85 7.29
CA SER A 54 -0.56 3.02 6.13
C SER A 54 -1.30 2.64 4.85
N ALA A 55 -1.22 3.52 3.85
CA ALA A 55 -1.78 3.28 2.53
C ALA A 55 -1.21 1.98 1.91
N GLY A 56 0.09 1.77 2.03
CA GLY A 56 0.77 0.57 1.55
C GLY A 56 0.23 -0.72 2.17
N HIS A 57 0.09 -0.77 3.50
CA HIS A 57 -0.43 -1.94 4.19
C HIS A 57 -1.90 -2.24 3.85
N ASN A 58 -2.74 -1.21 3.74
CA ASN A 58 -4.14 -1.39 3.36
C ASN A 58 -4.25 -2.10 2.02
N VAL A 59 -3.51 -1.62 1.04
CA VAL A 59 -3.54 -2.13 -0.32
C VAL A 59 -2.83 -3.49 -0.43
N GLU A 60 -1.69 -3.65 0.23
CA GLU A 60 -0.97 -4.94 0.27
C GLU A 60 -1.85 -6.03 0.86
N PHE A 61 -2.52 -5.75 1.99
CA PHE A 61 -3.45 -6.70 2.58
C PHE A 61 -4.59 -7.06 1.62
N ALA A 62 -5.19 -6.08 0.96
CA ALA A 62 -6.30 -6.30 0.03
C ALA A 62 -5.90 -7.24 -1.11
N TRP A 63 -4.83 -6.95 -1.84
CA TRP A 63 -4.47 -7.76 -3.00
C TRP A 63 -3.83 -9.11 -2.62
N LEU A 64 -3.14 -9.22 -1.47
CA LEU A 64 -2.63 -10.50 -0.98
C LEU A 64 -3.76 -11.43 -0.54
N LEU A 65 -4.75 -10.91 0.20
CA LEU A 65 -5.91 -11.69 0.58
C LEU A 65 -6.69 -12.15 -0.65
N TRP A 66 -6.89 -11.27 -1.63
CA TRP A 66 -7.45 -11.63 -2.92
C TRP A 66 -6.73 -12.82 -3.55
N ARG A 67 -5.39 -12.73 -3.63
CA ARG A 67 -4.58 -13.80 -4.20
C ARG A 67 -4.71 -15.10 -3.41
N ALA A 68 -4.72 -15.02 -2.08
CA ALA A 68 -4.90 -16.18 -1.20
C ALA A 68 -6.24 -16.87 -1.43
N LEU A 69 -7.34 -16.11 -1.55
CA LEU A 69 -8.66 -16.66 -1.87
C LEU A 69 -8.67 -17.40 -3.20
N GLY A 70 -8.00 -16.84 -4.23
CA GLY A 70 -7.85 -17.50 -5.51
C GLY A 70 -7.06 -18.81 -5.45
N VAL A 71 -5.96 -18.85 -4.69
CA VAL A 71 -5.18 -20.08 -4.48
C VAL A 71 -6.00 -21.16 -3.74
N MET A 72 -6.82 -20.74 -2.79
CA MET A 72 -7.69 -21.63 -2.01
C MET A 72 -8.98 -22.00 -2.76
N ALA A 73 -9.17 -21.54 -3.98
CA ALA A 73 -10.42 -21.68 -4.74
C ALA A 73 -11.66 -21.24 -3.95
N THR A 74 -11.49 -20.21 -3.12
CA THR A 74 -12.55 -19.64 -2.28
C THR A 74 -13.19 -18.45 -2.99
N ASP A 75 -14.53 -18.37 -2.92
CA ASP A 75 -15.26 -17.24 -3.48
C ASP A 75 -14.85 -15.93 -2.80
N TRP A 76 -14.57 -14.92 -3.58
CA TRP A 76 -14.15 -13.61 -3.09
C TRP A 76 -15.30 -12.61 -2.90
N GLU A 77 -16.46 -12.88 -3.50
CA GLU A 77 -17.61 -11.96 -3.44
C GLU A 77 -18.02 -11.57 -2.01
N PRO A 78 -17.97 -12.47 -1.00
CA PRO A 78 -18.21 -12.08 0.38
C PRO A 78 -17.23 -11.02 0.94
N TYR A 79 -16.07 -10.89 0.33
CA TYR A 79 -15.02 -9.93 0.73
C TYR A 79 -14.95 -8.69 -0.16
N ARG A 80 -15.80 -8.60 -1.19
CA ARG A 80 -15.79 -7.52 -2.19
C ARG A 80 -15.79 -6.12 -1.56
N SER A 81 -16.70 -5.89 -0.61
CA SER A 81 -16.81 -4.59 0.06
C SER A 81 -15.58 -4.27 0.91
N LEU A 82 -14.97 -5.28 1.53
CA LEU A 82 -13.75 -5.12 2.30
C LEU A 82 -12.58 -4.66 1.41
N PHE A 83 -12.37 -5.35 0.29
CA PHE A 83 -11.33 -4.97 -0.68
C PHE A 83 -11.53 -3.54 -1.17
N LYS A 84 -12.76 -3.24 -1.59
CA LYS A 84 -13.08 -1.91 -2.09
C LYS A 84 -12.83 -0.83 -1.04
N THR A 85 -13.23 -1.05 0.21
CA THR A 85 -13.01 -0.10 1.30
C THR A 85 -11.53 0.22 1.49
N GLN A 86 -10.65 -0.76 1.43
CA GLN A 86 -9.21 -0.55 1.62
C GLN A 86 -8.58 0.20 0.45
N LEU A 87 -8.97 -0.13 -0.78
CA LEU A 87 -8.51 0.57 -1.97
C LEU A 87 -9.06 2.01 -2.01
N ASP A 88 -10.33 2.20 -1.73
CA ASP A 88 -10.97 3.52 -1.72
C ASP A 88 -10.40 4.43 -0.62
N HIS A 89 -10.10 3.88 0.56
CA HIS A 89 -9.44 4.65 1.62
C HIS A 89 -8.08 5.16 1.15
N THR A 90 -7.28 4.31 0.52
CA THR A 90 -5.99 4.69 -0.04
C THR A 90 -6.15 5.69 -1.18
N LEU A 91 -7.12 5.48 -2.07
CA LEU A 91 -7.42 6.41 -3.17
C LEU A 91 -7.78 7.81 -2.65
N ALA A 92 -8.57 7.88 -1.59
CA ALA A 92 -9.05 9.14 -1.02
C ALA A 92 -8.02 9.86 -0.15
N ASN A 93 -7.13 9.14 0.53
CA ASN A 93 -6.29 9.69 1.59
C ASN A 93 -4.78 9.43 1.40
N GLY A 94 -4.42 8.39 0.64
CA GLY A 94 -3.03 7.96 0.51
C GLY A 94 -2.29 8.55 -0.69
N ILE A 95 -3.00 9.02 -1.72
CA ILE A 95 -2.39 9.52 -2.96
C ILE A 95 -2.16 11.04 -2.84
N ASP A 96 -0.96 11.48 -3.16
CA ASP A 96 -0.63 12.91 -3.23
C ASP A 96 -1.10 13.49 -4.58
N PRO A 97 -2.09 14.40 -4.59
CA PRO A 97 -2.60 14.98 -5.83
C PRO A 97 -1.70 16.08 -6.40
N GLU A 98 -0.75 16.60 -5.63
CA GLU A 98 0.10 17.74 -6.00
C GLU A 98 1.46 17.29 -6.53
N PHE A 99 2.16 16.43 -5.77
CA PHE A 99 3.51 15.96 -6.11
C PHE A 99 3.54 14.54 -6.66
N GLY A 100 2.43 13.82 -6.55
CA GLY A 100 2.36 12.40 -6.91
C GLY A 100 2.89 11.47 -5.82
N GLY A 101 2.70 10.17 -6.05
CA GLY A 101 3.12 9.14 -5.11
C GLY A 101 2.19 8.98 -3.90
N VAL A 102 2.64 8.17 -2.95
CA VAL A 102 1.85 7.71 -1.79
C VAL A 102 2.45 8.26 -0.51
N TYR A 103 1.63 8.84 0.35
CA TYR A 103 2.01 9.25 1.70
C TYR A 103 2.30 8.04 2.60
N VAL A 104 3.17 8.22 3.58
CA VAL A 104 3.53 7.13 4.51
C VAL A 104 2.33 6.68 5.32
N GLU A 105 1.63 7.60 5.96
CA GLU A 105 0.50 7.24 6.81
C GLU A 105 -0.48 8.38 7.09
N GLY A 106 -1.62 8.01 7.63
CA GLY A 106 -2.65 8.92 8.09
C GLY A 106 -3.62 8.25 9.07
N PRO A 107 -4.50 9.01 9.72
CA PRO A 107 -5.50 8.45 10.60
C PRO A 107 -6.45 7.47 9.89
N HIS A 108 -6.96 6.48 10.61
CA HIS A 108 -7.97 5.56 10.08
C HIS A 108 -9.24 6.27 9.57
N SER A 109 -9.58 7.40 10.19
CA SER A 109 -10.72 8.23 9.78
C SER A 109 -10.51 9.00 8.48
N GLY A 110 -9.28 9.02 7.96
CA GLY A 110 -8.89 9.74 6.76
C GLY A 110 -8.01 10.96 7.05
N GLY A 111 -7.39 11.48 6.02
CA GLY A 111 -6.37 12.52 6.10
C GLY A 111 -4.94 11.96 6.08
N VAL A 112 -3.97 12.83 6.30
CA VAL A 112 -2.53 12.51 6.23
C VAL A 112 -1.85 13.00 7.50
N SER A 113 -1.07 12.16 8.15
CA SER A 113 -0.22 12.52 9.29
C SER A 113 1.26 12.57 8.93
N ASP A 114 1.69 11.80 7.92
CA ASP A 114 3.05 11.80 7.42
C ASP A 114 3.06 11.84 5.89
N MET A 115 3.60 12.93 5.33
CA MET A 115 3.64 13.19 3.89
C MET A 115 4.90 12.67 3.20
N GLU A 116 5.84 12.08 3.92
CA GLU A 116 7.01 11.44 3.33
C GLU A 116 6.61 10.30 2.38
N LYS A 117 7.54 9.81 1.57
CA LYS A 117 7.28 8.81 0.53
C LYS A 117 8.21 7.61 0.73
N GLU A 118 7.69 6.54 1.26
CA GLU A 118 8.46 5.31 1.45
C GLU A 118 8.35 4.39 0.23
N PHE A 119 9.48 3.83 -0.22
CA PHE A 119 9.61 3.09 -1.48
C PHE A 119 8.61 1.92 -1.64
N TRP A 120 8.45 1.14 -0.57
CA TRP A 120 7.66 -0.09 -0.65
C TRP A 120 6.16 0.21 -0.77
N GLN A 121 5.71 1.28 -0.14
CA GLN A 121 4.32 1.70 -0.23
C GLN A 121 3.94 2.15 -1.65
N GLN A 122 4.85 2.86 -2.33
CA GLN A 122 4.65 3.21 -3.74
C GLN A 122 4.39 1.96 -4.57
N VAL A 123 5.24 0.95 -4.40
CA VAL A 123 5.17 -0.30 -5.16
C VAL A 123 3.89 -1.09 -4.84
N GLU A 124 3.55 -1.25 -3.57
CA GLU A 124 2.34 -1.99 -3.16
C GLU A 124 1.06 -1.31 -3.66
N VAL A 125 1.01 0.02 -3.58
CA VAL A 125 -0.15 0.78 -4.06
C VAL A 125 -0.27 0.67 -5.58
N MET A 126 0.82 0.71 -6.34
CA MET A 126 0.76 0.44 -7.78
C MET A 126 0.12 -0.92 -8.08
N VAL A 127 0.53 -1.97 -7.36
CA VAL A 127 -0.05 -3.32 -7.54
C VAL A 127 -1.54 -3.34 -7.24
N GLY A 128 -1.94 -2.76 -6.11
CA GLY A 128 -3.33 -2.76 -5.68
C GLY A 128 -4.24 -1.91 -6.52
N MET A 129 -3.77 -0.76 -7.01
CA MET A 129 -4.57 0.09 -7.90
C MET A 129 -4.84 -0.61 -9.24
N LEU A 130 -3.85 -1.30 -9.81
CA LEU A 130 -4.07 -2.13 -11.00
C LEU A 130 -5.03 -3.30 -10.73
N GLU A 131 -4.95 -3.93 -9.55
CA GLU A 131 -5.92 -4.97 -9.16
C GLU A 131 -7.31 -4.37 -8.99
N GLY A 132 -7.44 -3.19 -8.38
CA GLY A 132 -8.70 -2.46 -8.25
C GLY A 132 -9.36 -2.18 -9.59
N TYR A 133 -8.59 -1.68 -10.55
CA TYR A 133 -9.07 -1.46 -11.91
C TYR A 133 -9.56 -2.77 -12.56
N LEU A 134 -8.77 -3.83 -12.49
CA LEU A 134 -9.16 -5.14 -13.05
C LEU A 134 -10.44 -5.73 -12.45
N ARG A 135 -10.77 -5.38 -11.20
CA ARG A 135 -11.91 -5.97 -10.47
C ARG A 135 -13.15 -5.11 -10.46
N PHE A 136 -12.98 -3.82 -10.44
CA PHE A 136 -14.09 -2.87 -10.30
C PHE A 136 -14.34 -2.04 -11.56
N GLY A 137 -13.40 -2.01 -12.51
CA GLY A 137 -13.52 -1.25 -13.76
C GLY A 137 -13.53 0.27 -13.56
N ASP A 138 -13.09 0.77 -12.40
CA ASP A 138 -13.10 2.18 -12.08
C ASP A 138 -11.77 2.83 -12.50
N GLU A 139 -11.84 3.77 -13.44
CA GLU A 139 -10.68 4.50 -13.96
C GLU A 139 -9.92 5.29 -12.89
N ALA A 140 -10.56 5.61 -11.77
CA ALA A 140 -9.89 6.29 -10.66
C ALA A 140 -8.70 5.48 -10.13
N TYR A 141 -8.80 4.15 -10.12
CA TYR A 141 -7.68 3.29 -9.74
C TYR A 141 -6.54 3.32 -10.77
N LEU A 142 -6.85 3.34 -12.06
CA LEU A 142 -5.83 3.42 -13.10
C LEU A 142 -5.12 4.78 -13.08
N ASN A 143 -5.86 5.85 -12.85
CA ASN A 143 -5.31 7.19 -12.68
C ASN A 143 -4.39 7.27 -11.45
N ALA A 144 -4.78 6.66 -10.33
CA ALA A 144 -3.95 6.58 -9.14
C ALA A 144 -2.67 5.77 -9.39
N TYR A 145 -2.78 4.63 -10.10
CA TYR A 145 -1.60 3.89 -10.55
C TYR A 145 -0.65 4.77 -11.36
N THR A 146 -1.16 5.52 -12.34
CA THR A 146 -0.36 6.39 -13.20
C THR A 146 0.35 7.48 -12.39
N ASN A 147 -0.37 8.13 -11.47
CA ASN A 147 0.20 9.14 -10.56
C ASN A 147 1.38 8.58 -9.76
N VAL A 148 1.20 7.42 -9.13
CA VAL A 148 2.25 6.79 -8.31
C VAL A 148 3.41 6.29 -9.16
N HIS A 149 3.12 5.73 -10.33
CA HIS A 149 4.12 5.27 -11.28
C HIS A 149 5.01 6.44 -11.77
N GLU A 150 4.41 7.53 -12.19
CA GLU A 150 5.14 8.72 -12.66
C GLU A 150 6.04 9.28 -11.56
N PHE A 151 5.53 9.39 -10.33
CA PHE A 151 6.33 9.82 -9.19
C PHE A 151 7.52 8.87 -8.95
N LEU A 152 7.24 7.57 -8.84
CA LEU A 152 8.27 6.57 -8.51
C LEU A 152 9.39 6.53 -9.57
N PHE A 153 9.04 6.57 -10.85
CA PHE A 153 10.00 6.48 -11.93
C PHE A 153 10.72 7.79 -12.25
N SER A 154 10.17 8.93 -11.86
CA SER A 154 10.84 10.24 -12.02
C SER A 154 11.67 10.67 -10.82
N LYS A 155 11.31 10.22 -9.60
CA LYS A 155 11.91 10.68 -8.34
C LYS A 155 12.45 9.54 -7.45
N GLY A 156 11.80 8.37 -7.51
CA GLY A 156 12.06 7.28 -6.57
C GLY A 156 13.31 6.46 -6.88
N ILE A 157 13.90 6.58 -8.06
CA ILE A 157 15.05 5.77 -8.49
C ILE A 157 16.36 6.54 -8.27
N ASN A 158 17.30 5.89 -7.59
CA ASN A 158 18.69 6.35 -7.56
C ASN A 158 19.35 5.99 -8.90
N GLU A 159 19.54 6.95 -9.77
CA GLU A 159 20.13 6.76 -11.11
C GLU A 159 21.53 6.12 -11.11
N ALA A 160 22.29 6.34 -10.03
CA ALA A 160 23.66 5.78 -9.93
C ALA A 160 23.66 4.27 -9.66
N THR A 161 22.60 3.73 -9.03
CA THR A 161 22.54 2.32 -8.63
C THR A 161 21.38 1.54 -9.28
N GLY A 162 20.38 2.24 -9.80
CA GLY A 162 19.13 1.65 -10.29
C GLY A 162 18.18 1.19 -9.18
N GLU A 163 18.53 1.42 -7.90
CA GLU A 163 17.73 1.04 -6.74
C GLU A 163 16.75 2.15 -6.35
N LEU A 164 15.65 1.77 -5.70
CA LEU A 164 14.72 2.74 -5.14
C LEU A 164 15.33 3.42 -3.92
N TRP A 165 15.13 4.73 -3.80
CA TRP A 165 15.42 5.45 -2.55
C TRP A 165 14.52 4.92 -1.42
N PRO A 166 15.05 4.63 -0.22
CA PRO A 166 14.23 4.08 0.86
C PRO A 166 13.13 5.01 1.34
N LEU A 167 13.46 6.30 1.47
CA LEU A 167 12.55 7.33 1.95
C LEU A 167 12.85 8.66 1.27
N LEU A 168 11.80 9.34 0.82
CA LEU A 168 11.84 10.63 0.16
C LEU A 168 11.00 11.66 0.93
N THR A 169 11.31 12.93 0.75
CA THR A 169 10.40 14.01 1.12
C THR A 169 9.11 13.94 0.29
N ARG A 170 8.12 14.74 0.64
CA ARG A 170 6.89 14.86 -0.14
C ARG A 170 7.17 15.20 -1.61
N GLU A 171 8.15 16.08 -1.86
CA GLU A 171 8.55 16.57 -3.19
C GLU A 171 9.42 15.57 -3.97
N GLY A 172 9.90 14.51 -3.31
CA GLY A 172 10.70 13.46 -3.93
C GLY A 172 12.21 13.61 -3.75
N GLU A 173 12.66 14.39 -2.77
CA GLU A 173 14.08 14.49 -2.44
C GLU A 173 14.49 13.38 -1.46
N PRO A 174 15.65 12.71 -1.65
CA PRO A 174 16.07 11.63 -0.78
C PRO A 174 16.33 12.07 0.65
N ILE A 175 15.62 11.45 1.61
CA ILE A 175 15.90 11.58 3.06
C ILE A 175 16.90 10.51 3.47
N TRP A 176 16.68 9.25 3.05
CA TRP A 176 17.61 8.17 3.28
C TRP A 176 18.35 7.81 1.99
N THR A 177 19.67 7.85 2.06
CA THR A 177 20.55 7.67 0.89
C THR A 177 21.26 6.32 0.83
N HIS A 178 21.05 5.45 1.84
CA HIS A 178 21.61 4.09 1.83
C HIS A 178 20.78 3.18 0.90
N THR A 179 21.46 2.24 0.23
CA THR A 179 20.82 1.38 -0.77
C THR A 179 19.96 0.29 -0.16
N SER A 180 20.24 -0.12 1.08
CA SER A 180 19.50 -1.17 1.79
C SER A 180 19.52 -0.97 3.30
N HIS A 181 18.55 -1.54 3.98
CA HIS A 181 18.46 -1.63 5.44
C HIS A 181 17.67 -2.87 5.84
N SER A 182 17.46 -3.12 7.14
CA SER A 182 16.81 -4.35 7.63
C SER A 182 15.44 -4.65 7.00
N TRP A 183 14.72 -3.62 6.57
CA TRP A 183 13.39 -3.73 5.97
C TRP A 183 13.39 -3.50 4.44
N LYS A 184 14.46 -2.89 3.89
CA LYS A 184 14.57 -2.70 2.45
C LYS A 184 15.36 -3.86 1.83
N VAL A 185 14.62 -4.89 1.49
CA VAL A 185 15.06 -6.02 0.68
C VAL A 185 14.24 -6.07 -0.61
N ASN A 186 14.63 -6.91 -1.57
CA ASN A 186 13.98 -6.99 -2.89
C ASN A 186 12.55 -7.55 -2.88
N TYR A 187 11.98 -7.81 -1.71
CA TYR A 187 10.63 -8.35 -1.58
C TYR A 187 9.58 -7.46 -2.23
N HIS A 188 9.50 -6.19 -1.83
CA HIS A 188 8.51 -5.26 -2.39
C HIS A 188 8.85 -4.85 -3.82
N SER A 189 10.08 -4.39 -4.07
CA SER A 189 10.48 -3.85 -5.37
C SER A 189 10.39 -4.87 -6.49
N VAL A 190 11.08 -6.00 -6.39
CA VAL A 190 11.10 -7.02 -7.46
C VAL A 190 9.74 -7.70 -7.62
N ARG A 191 9.15 -8.15 -6.50
CA ARG A 191 7.82 -8.78 -6.53
C ARG A 191 6.77 -7.83 -7.10
N GLY A 192 6.74 -6.59 -6.62
CA GLY A 192 5.75 -5.61 -7.03
C GLY A 192 5.85 -5.27 -8.51
N MET A 193 7.05 -5.08 -9.06
CA MET A 193 7.23 -4.82 -10.49
C MET A 193 6.75 -5.99 -11.34
N ILE A 194 7.02 -7.23 -10.94
CA ILE A 194 6.50 -8.43 -11.61
C ILE A 194 4.96 -8.45 -11.56
N GLN A 195 4.37 -8.10 -10.40
CA GLN A 195 2.92 -8.05 -10.23
C GLN A 195 2.29 -6.93 -11.08
N CYS A 196 2.90 -5.77 -11.16
CA CYS A 196 2.45 -4.68 -12.04
C CYS A 196 2.51 -5.10 -13.51
N ALA A 197 3.64 -5.62 -13.98
CA ALA A 197 3.79 -6.07 -15.36
C ALA A 197 2.74 -7.13 -15.76
N SER A 198 2.46 -8.08 -14.87
CA SER A 198 1.43 -9.11 -15.08
C SER A 198 0.02 -8.51 -15.23
N ARG A 199 -0.32 -7.50 -14.41
CA ARG A 199 -1.64 -6.84 -14.42
C ARG A 199 -1.80 -5.93 -15.64
N LEU A 200 -0.78 -5.16 -15.97
CA LEU A 200 -0.77 -4.33 -17.18
C LEU A 200 -0.97 -5.20 -18.43
N GLY A 201 -0.30 -6.33 -18.51
CA GLY A 201 -0.51 -7.28 -19.62
C GLY A 201 -1.93 -7.84 -19.71
N LYS A 202 -2.66 -7.96 -18.58
CA LYS A 202 -4.07 -8.33 -18.59
C LYS A 202 -4.95 -7.17 -19.06
N ILE A 203 -4.69 -5.96 -18.57
CA ILE A 203 -5.43 -4.76 -18.95
C ILE A 203 -5.29 -4.50 -20.46
N LEU A 204 -4.10 -4.61 -21.01
CA LEU A 204 -3.87 -4.45 -22.46
C LEU A 204 -4.70 -5.44 -23.26
N ARG A 205 -4.72 -6.71 -22.89
CA ARG A 205 -5.54 -7.74 -23.59
C ARG A 205 -7.04 -7.44 -23.52
N LEU A 206 -7.54 -6.97 -22.38
CA LEU A 206 -8.94 -6.59 -22.26
C LEU A 206 -9.31 -5.43 -23.20
N HIS A 207 -8.41 -4.47 -23.39
CA HIS A 207 -8.63 -3.35 -24.32
C HIS A 207 -8.55 -3.82 -25.77
N GLU A 208 -7.62 -4.71 -26.13
CA GLU A 208 -7.52 -5.26 -27.48
C GLU A 208 -8.78 -6.05 -27.85
N ASP A 209 -9.29 -6.89 -26.95
CA ASP A 209 -10.53 -7.66 -27.16
C ASP A 209 -11.76 -6.74 -27.32
N THR A 210 -11.77 -5.59 -26.64
CA THR A 210 -12.87 -4.61 -26.75
C THR A 210 -12.83 -3.84 -28.07
N LEU A 211 -11.65 -3.61 -28.64
CA LEU A 211 -11.49 -2.92 -29.93
C LEU A 211 -11.69 -3.84 -31.15
N ALA A 212 -11.72 -5.15 -30.93
CA ALA A 212 -11.89 -6.17 -32.00
C ALA A 212 -13.37 -6.52 -32.30
N ILE A 213 -14.31 -5.89 -31.57
CA ILE A 213 -15.78 -6.07 -31.74
C ILE A 213 -16.35 -4.87 -32.52
#